data_97815d6c466e9d2a304e8c441d9117fd
#
_entry.id   97815d6c466e9d2a304e8c441d9117fd
#
_cell.length_a   1.000
_cell.length_b   1.000
_cell.length_c   1.000
_cell.angle_alpha   90.00
_cell.angle_beta   90.00
_cell.angle_gamma   90.00
#
_symmetry.space_group_name_H-M   'P 1'
#
loop_
_entity.id
_entity.type
_entity.pdbx_description
1 polymer ?
#
loop_
_entity_poly.entity_id
_entity_poly.type
_entity_poly.pdbx_seq_one_letter_code
_entity_poly.pdbx_strand_id
1 'polypeptide(L)'
;LHRYLEEGRLDDESLEQIDPLLRSIAADLRSGGDSEPAEQLGDIIHAFGLVSVQIDVEGSLPDDARIAAAFLQIIREASTNATKHAQAHQVQVRLWQEAPDGCAVARMTISNDGAPASVSYREGTGIPGMRHVAQDLGGSLEVHAVPPFTLEVSIPLSPDVTVQRRSS
;
A
#
# COMPACT_ATOMS: atom_id res chain seq x y z
N LEU A 1 -15.54 -18.80 -13.84
CA LEU A 1 -15.78 -18.22 -12.52
C LEU A 1 -16.18 -19.27 -11.47
N HIS A 2 -17.03 -20.26 -11.82
CA HIS A 2 -17.50 -21.29 -10.86
C HIS A 2 -16.43 -22.27 -10.37
N ARG A 3 -15.32 -22.41 -11.08
CA ARG A 3 -14.23 -23.34 -10.73
C ARG A 3 -13.28 -22.80 -9.65
N TYR A 4 -13.29 -21.48 -9.43
CA TYR A 4 -12.41 -20.80 -8.46
C TYR A 4 -12.89 -20.85 -7.00
N LEU A 5 -14.13 -21.26 -6.76
CA LEU A 5 -14.73 -21.24 -5.43
C LEU A 5 -14.56 -22.57 -4.65
N GLU A 6 -14.10 -23.65 -5.29
CA GLU A 6 -14.05 -24.96 -4.65
C GLU A 6 -12.69 -25.35 -4.06
N GLU A 7 -11.58 -24.70 -4.44
CA GLU A 7 -10.24 -25.14 -3.99
C GLU A 7 -9.41 -24.10 -3.24
N GLY A 8 -9.82 -22.85 -3.17
CA GLY A 8 -9.13 -21.79 -2.38
C GLY A 8 -7.65 -21.58 -2.73
N ARG A 9 -7.17 -22.13 -3.85
CA ARG A 9 -5.80 -21.96 -4.36
C ARG A 9 -5.87 -21.34 -5.75
N LEU A 10 -5.26 -20.19 -5.90
CA LEU A 10 -4.89 -19.69 -7.22
C LEU A 10 -3.74 -20.58 -7.72
N ASP A 11 -3.95 -21.24 -8.85
CA ASP A 11 -2.89 -21.97 -9.54
C ASP A 11 -1.93 -21.01 -10.24
N ASP A 12 -0.77 -21.50 -10.64
CA ASP A 12 0.25 -20.67 -11.31
C ASP A 12 -0.30 -20.01 -12.59
N GLU A 13 -1.21 -20.68 -13.31
CA GLU A 13 -1.84 -20.16 -14.52
C GLU A 13 -2.79 -18.97 -14.20
N SER A 14 -3.48 -19.02 -13.08
CA SER A 14 -4.31 -17.91 -12.59
C SER A 14 -3.46 -16.71 -12.14
N LEU A 15 -2.31 -16.97 -11.52
CA LEU A 15 -1.35 -15.91 -11.14
C LEU A 15 -0.75 -15.22 -12.37
N GLU A 16 -0.47 -15.95 -13.45
CA GLU A 16 -0.01 -15.37 -14.72
C GLU A 16 -1.06 -14.48 -15.39
N GLN A 17 -2.36 -14.79 -15.22
CA GLN A 17 -3.45 -13.96 -15.74
C GLN A 17 -3.71 -12.72 -14.89
N ILE A 18 -3.44 -12.78 -13.59
CA ILE A 18 -3.60 -11.63 -12.68
C ILE A 18 -2.54 -10.55 -12.96
N ASP A 19 -1.32 -10.93 -13.30
CA ASP A 19 -0.22 -9.99 -13.52
C ASP A 19 -0.48 -8.95 -14.61
N PRO A 20 -0.99 -9.32 -15.80
CA PRO A 20 -1.40 -8.35 -16.82
C PRO A 20 -2.56 -7.45 -16.36
N LEU A 21 -3.52 -8.00 -15.61
CA LEU A 21 -4.64 -7.23 -15.06
C LEU A 21 -4.17 -6.20 -14.04
N LEU A 22 -3.32 -6.61 -13.10
CA LEU A 22 -2.73 -5.70 -12.13
C LEU A 22 -1.85 -4.63 -12.78
N ARG A 23 -1.12 -4.97 -13.86
CA ARG A 23 -0.35 -4.00 -14.65
C ARG A 23 -1.23 -3.04 -15.41
N SER A 24 -2.34 -3.51 -15.98
CA SER A 24 -3.32 -2.67 -16.67
C SER A 24 -3.94 -1.68 -15.69
N ILE A 25 -4.40 -2.15 -14.54
CA ILE A 25 -4.93 -1.33 -13.45
C ILE A 25 -3.89 -0.30 -12.99
N ALA A 26 -2.63 -0.73 -12.82
CA ALA A 26 -1.54 0.16 -12.43
C ALA A 26 -1.18 1.20 -13.53
N ALA A 27 -1.43 0.89 -14.80
CA ALA A 27 -1.25 1.81 -15.91
C ALA A 27 -2.40 2.83 -15.98
N ASP A 28 -3.64 2.39 -15.80
CA ASP A 28 -4.82 3.25 -15.76
C ASP A 28 -4.77 4.25 -14.59
N LEU A 29 -4.32 3.78 -13.42
CA LEU A 29 -4.13 4.64 -12.24
C LEU A 29 -2.98 5.65 -12.41
N ARG A 30 -1.98 5.36 -13.27
CA ARG A 30 -0.93 6.33 -13.61
C ARG A 30 -1.38 7.38 -14.60
N SER A 31 -2.38 7.08 -15.41
CA SER A 31 -2.95 8.00 -16.40
C SER A 31 -3.94 9.00 -15.78
N GLY A 32 -4.43 8.74 -14.57
CA GLY A 32 -5.36 9.59 -13.82
C GLY A 32 -4.66 10.72 -13.06
N GLY A 33 -3.77 11.47 -13.69
CA GLY A 33 -2.95 12.51 -13.06
C GLY A 33 -3.70 13.69 -12.40
N ASP A 34 -5.02 13.74 -12.48
CA ASP A 34 -5.86 14.77 -11.87
C ASP A 34 -6.86 14.22 -10.84
N SER A 35 -6.88 12.90 -10.56
CA SER A 35 -7.79 12.33 -9.57
C SER A 35 -7.33 12.59 -8.14
N GLU A 36 -8.28 12.94 -7.27
CA GLU A 36 -8.01 13.10 -5.83
C GLU A 36 -7.45 11.80 -5.23
N PRO A 37 -6.53 11.87 -4.24
CA PRO A 37 -5.93 10.69 -3.63
C PRO A 37 -6.95 9.70 -3.06
N ALA A 38 -8.08 10.18 -2.53
CA ALA A 38 -9.16 9.33 -2.01
C ALA A 38 -9.85 8.53 -3.14
N GLU A 39 -10.03 9.10 -4.33
CA GLU A 39 -10.55 8.40 -5.50
C GLU A 39 -9.59 7.32 -5.96
N GLN A 40 -8.30 7.63 -6.04
CA GLN A 40 -7.25 6.67 -6.38
C GLN A 40 -7.21 5.49 -5.40
N LEU A 41 -7.41 5.73 -4.10
CA LEU A 41 -7.51 4.67 -3.10
C LEU A 41 -8.75 3.80 -3.35
N GLY A 42 -9.88 4.41 -3.67
CA GLY A 42 -11.11 3.72 -4.05
C GLY A 42 -10.91 2.81 -5.27
N ASP A 43 -10.22 3.29 -6.29
CA ASP A 43 -9.89 2.53 -7.49
C ASP A 43 -8.98 1.32 -7.18
N ILE A 44 -8.00 1.49 -6.32
CA ILE A 44 -7.13 0.39 -5.85
C ILE A 44 -7.98 -0.68 -5.15
N ILE A 45 -8.83 -0.28 -4.19
CA ILE A 45 -9.71 -1.20 -3.46
C ILE A 45 -10.61 -1.98 -4.43
N HIS A 46 -11.25 -1.27 -5.36
CA HIS A 46 -12.12 -1.89 -6.35
C HIS A 46 -11.37 -2.89 -7.23
N ALA A 47 -10.19 -2.52 -7.71
CA ALA A 47 -9.36 -3.34 -8.57
C ALA A 47 -8.95 -4.67 -7.90
N PHE A 48 -8.51 -4.63 -6.65
CA PHE A 48 -8.18 -5.85 -5.90
C PHE A 48 -9.42 -6.68 -5.57
N GLY A 49 -10.58 -6.05 -5.36
CA GLY A 49 -11.86 -6.75 -5.23
C GLY A 49 -12.23 -7.61 -6.44
N LEU A 50 -11.85 -7.19 -7.65
CA LEU A 50 -12.08 -7.96 -8.88
C LEU A 50 -11.26 -9.27 -8.94
N VAL A 51 -10.14 -9.33 -8.23
CA VAL A 51 -9.30 -10.53 -8.09
C VAL A 51 -9.50 -11.23 -6.73
N SER A 52 -10.62 -11.00 -6.08
CA SER A 52 -11.03 -11.63 -4.82
C SER A 52 -10.11 -11.32 -3.63
N VAL A 53 -9.46 -10.17 -3.65
CA VAL A 53 -8.70 -9.65 -2.51
C VAL A 53 -9.44 -8.44 -1.93
N GLN A 54 -9.86 -8.56 -0.69
CA GLN A 54 -10.50 -7.47 0.03
C GLN A 54 -9.45 -6.58 0.68
N ILE A 55 -9.54 -5.27 0.44
CA ILE A 55 -8.71 -4.27 1.13
C ILE A 55 -9.59 -3.47 2.06
N ASP A 56 -9.35 -3.58 3.35
CA ASP A 56 -10.03 -2.81 4.39
C ASP A 56 -9.14 -1.65 4.84
N VAL A 57 -9.67 -0.43 4.77
CA VAL A 57 -8.93 0.79 5.14
C VAL A 57 -9.58 1.46 6.34
N GLU A 58 -8.77 1.68 7.37
CA GLU A 58 -9.12 2.48 8.55
C GLU A 58 -8.31 3.77 8.55
N GLY A 59 -8.99 4.91 8.72
CA GLY A 59 -8.37 6.23 8.67
C GLY A 59 -8.42 6.88 7.29
N SER A 60 -7.62 7.91 7.08
CA SER A 60 -7.56 8.68 5.85
C SER A 60 -6.14 8.98 5.42
N LEU A 61 -5.96 9.15 4.12
CA LEU A 61 -4.68 9.61 3.56
C LEU A 61 -4.34 11.01 4.09
N PRO A 62 -3.04 11.32 4.26
CA PRO A 62 -2.62 12.66 4.66
C PRO A 62 -2.91 13.71 3.59
N ASP A 63 -3.08 14.96 4.00
CA ASP A 63 -3.35 16.08 3.08
C ASP A 63 -2.16 16.44 2.19
N ASP A 64 -0.93 16.13 2.61
CA ASP A 64 0.25 16.29 1.75
C ASP A 64 0.18 15.32 0.58
N ALA A 65 0.00 15.88 -0.63
CA ALA A 65 -0.18 15.11 -1.86
C ALA A 65 0.99 14.17 -2.17
N ARG A 66 2.21 14.51 -1.79
CA ARG A 66 3.41 13.68 -2.02
C ARG A 66 3.40 12.47 -1.11
N ILE A 67 3.03 12.67 0.16
CA ILE A 67 2.93 11.57 1.14
C ILE A 67 1.74 10.68 0.80
N ALA A 68 0.60 11.27 0.41
CA ALA A 68 -0.56 10.51 -0.06
C ALA A 68 -0.20 9.64 -1.27
N ALA A 69 0.50 10.18 -2.27
CA ALA A 69 0.96 9.43 -3.44
C ALA A 69 1.91 8.28 -3.05
N ALA A 70 2.84 8.52 -2.12
CA ALA A 70 3.75 7.51 -1.61
C ALA A 70 2.98 6.37 -0.90
N PHE A 71 2.01 6.71 -0.06
CA PHE A 71 1.16 5.72 0.61
C PHE A 71 0.36 4.89 -0.38
N LEU A 72 -0.26 5.51 -1.39
CA LEU A 72 -0.98 4.80 -2.46
C LEU A 72 -0.08 3.83 -3.23
N GLN A 73 1.15 4.24 -3.54
CA GLN A 73 2.12 3.39 -4.21
C GLN A 73 2.49 2.18 -3.34
N ILE A 74 2.73 2.39 -2.04
CA ILE A 74 3.07 1.32 -1.09
C ILE A 74 1.87 0.37 -0.90
N ILE A 75 0.65 0.89 -0.75
CA ILE A 75 -0.57 0.07 -0.63
C ILE A 75 -0.72 -0.85 -1.85
N ARG A 76 -0.55 -0.32 -3.06
CA ARG A 76 -0.65 -1.08 -4.30
C ARG A 76 0.40 -2.19 -4.36
N GLU A 77 1.65 -1.86 -4.09
CA GLU A 77 2.75 -2.84 -4.13
C GLU A 77 2.61 -3.91 -3.05
N ALA A 78 2.26 -3.52 -1.82
CA ALA A 78 2.05 -4.45 -0.72
C ALA A 78 0.87 -5.39 -0.99
N SER A 79 -0.24 -4.87 -1.53
CA SER A 79 -1.41 -5.69 -1.89
C SER A 79 -1.09 -6.64 -3.05
N THR A 80 -0.30 -6.20 -4.03
CA THR A 80 0.20 -7.06 -5.11
C THR A 80 1.05 -8.20 -4.55
N ASN A 81 1.97 -7.90 -3.64
CA ASN A 81 2.82 -8.90 -3.00
C ASN A 81 2.02 -9.88 -2.15
N ALA A 82 1.04 -9.39 -1.40
CA ALA A 82 0.12 -10.23 -0.62
C ALA A 82 -0.64 -11.21 -1.51
N THR A 83 -1.14 -10.74 -2.65
CA THR A 83 -1.85 -11.58 -3.63
C THR A 83 -0.94 -12.63 -4.25
N LYS A 84 0.23 -12.23 -4.75
CA LYS A 84 1.14 -13.10 -5.51
C LYS A 84 1.91 -14.09 -4.64
N HIS A 85 2.34 -13.67 -3.47
CA HIS A 85 3.32 -14.41 -2.67
C HIS A 85 2.74 -15.01 -1.39
N ALA A 86 1.71 -14.39 -0.83
CA ALA A 86 1.09 -14.86 0.40
C ALA A 86 -0.27 -15.53 0.17
N GLN A 87 -0.82 -15.49 -1.04
CA GLN A 87 -2.16 -15.98 -1.34
C GLN A 87 -3.20 -15.37 -0.39
N ALA A 88 -3.03 -14.11 -0.05
CA ALA A 88 -3.91 -13.39 0.86
C ALA A 88 -5.27 -13.12 0.20
N HIS A 89 -6.32 -13.19 1.01
CA HIS A 89 -7.67 -12.80 0.62
C HIS A 89 -8.07 -11.47 1.25
N GLN A 90 -7.37 -11.07 2.31
CA GLN A 90 -7.63 -9.83 3.02
C GLN A 90 -6.34 -9.06 3.28
N VAL A 91 -6.37 -7.77 3.00
CA VAL A 91 -5.32 -6.80 3.34
C VAL A 91 -5.94 -5.72 4.21
N GLN A 92 -5.34 -5.45 5.35
CA GLN A 92 -5.77 -4.39 6.26
C GLN A 92 -4.79 -3.23 6.21
N VAL A 93 -5.31 -2.04 6.00
CA VAL A 93 -4.54 -0.79 5.96
C VAL A 93 -5.05 0.13 7.06
N ARG A 94 -4.15 0.62 7.91
CA ARG A 94 -4.47 1.64 8.90
C ARG A 94 -3.64 2.88 8.64
N LEU A 95 -4.30 4.02 8.63
CA LEU A 95 -3.72 5.32 8.33
C LEU A 95 -4.01 6.27 9.49
N TRP A 96 -2.98 6.91 10.02
CA TRP A 96 -3.17 7.92 11.07
C TRP A 96 -2.03 8.95 11.05
N GLN A 97 -2.23 10.01 11.80
CA GLN A 97 -1.21 11.02 12.05
C GLN A 97 -0.97 11.13 13.54
N GLU A 98 0.24 11.34 13.94
CA GLU A 98 0.63 11.58 15.32
C GLU A 98 1.72 12.65 15.38
N ALA A 99 1.93 13.22 16.54
CA ALA A 99 2.97 14.23 16.73
C ALA A 99 3.82 13.88 17.97
N PRO A 100 4.65 12.83 17.89
CA PRO A 100 5.58 12.53 18.96
C PRO A 100 6.55 13.71 19.12
N ASP A 101 6.71 14.17 20.33
CA ASP A 101 7.62 15.28 20.67
C ASP A 101 7.35 16.59 19.86
N GLY A 102 6.10 16.78 19.40
CA GLY A 102 5.70 17.96 18.62
C GLY A 102 6.03 17.89 17.13
N CYS A 103 6.64 16.81 16.64
CA CYS A 103 6.90 16.57 15.24
C CYS A 103 5.76 15.76 14.61
N ALA A 104 5.01 16.35 13.70
CA ALA A 104 3.91 15.65 13.02
C ALA A 104 4.44 14.60 12.05
N VAL A 105 3.88 13.39 12.14
CA VAL A 105 4.26 12.22 11.35
C VAL A 105 3.00 11.55 10.78
N ALA A 106 3.01 11.23 9.50
CA ALA A 106 2.03 10.36 8.89
C ALA A 106 2.47 8.90 9.06
N ARG A 107 1.56 8.06 9.51
CA ARG A 107 1.80 6.64 9.75
C ARG A 107 0.85 5.76 8.93
N MET A 108 1.37 4.63 8.53
CA MET A 108 0.59 3.59 7.88
C MET A 108 1.07 2.21 8.34
N THR A 109 0.13 1.31 8.61
CA THR A 109 0.42 -0.12 8.70
C THR A 109 -0.37 -0.87 7.64
N ILE A 110 0.26 -1.88 7.05
CA ILE A 110 -0.38 -2.79 6.11
C ILE A 110 -0.10 -4.21 6.58
N SER A 111 -1.15 -4.98 6.81
CA SER A 111 -1.05 -6.40 7.14
C SER A 111 -1.93 -7.24 6.23
N ASN A 112 -1.63 -8.53 6.10
CA ASN A 112 -2.45 -9.45 5.31
C ASN A 112 -2.63 -10.79 6.04
N ASP A 113 -3.68 -11.52 5.66
CA ASP A 113 -4.06 -12.83 6.21
C ASP A 113 -3.37 -14.01 5.52
N GLY A 114 -2.50 -13.74 4.56
CA GLY A 114 -1.81 -14.78 3.80
C GLY A 114 -0.83 -15.59 4.63
N ALA A 115 -0.44 -16.74 4.10
CA ALA A 115 0.55 -17.60 4.74
C ALA A 115 1.88 -16.84 4.91
N PRO A 116 2.55 -17.01 6.07
CA PRO A 116 3.89 -16.48 6.22
C PRO A 116 4.75 -17.05 5.10
N ALA A 117 5.47 -16.19 4.40
CA ALA A 117 6.44 -16.63 3.41
C ALA A 117 7.32 -17.70 4.09
N SER A 118 7.36 -18.90 3.53
CA SER A 118 8.27 -19.94 3.99
C SER A 118 9.66 -19.35 4.12
N VAL A 119 10.47 -19.87 5.03
CA VAL A 119 11.79 -19.42 5.49
C VAL A 119 12.77 -18.85 4.43
N SER A 120 12.42 -18.87 3.17
CA SER A 120 13.12 -18.27 2.03
C SER A 120 12.45 -17.00 1.50
N TYR A 121 11.94 -16.13 2.39
CA TYR A 121 11.57 -14.78 1.98
C TYR A 121 12.84 -14.07 1.45
N ARG A 122 13.08 -14.22 0.16
CA ARG A 122 14.03 -13.34 -0.53
C ARG A 122 13.29 -12.03 -0.73
N GLU A 123 13.81 -10.96 -0.12
CA GLU A 123 13.37 -9.62 -0.47
C GLU A 123 13.45 -9.49 -1.99
N GLY A 124 12.29 -9.62 -2.66
CA GLY A 124 12.17 -9.26 -4.06
C GLY A 124 12.40 -7.75 -4.23
N THR A 125 12.31 -7.26 -5.43
CA THR A 125 12.49 -5.81 -5.72
C THR A 125 11.42 -4.92 -5.10
N GLY A 126 10.28 -5.49 -4.67
CA GLY A 126 9.14 -4.74 -4.14
C GLY A 126 9.41 -4.06 -2.80
N ILE A 127 9.94 -4.77 -1.79
CA ILE A 127 10.20 -4.16 -0.47
C ILE A 127 11.31 -3.11 -0.51
N PRO A 128 12.46 -3.33 -1.15
CA PRO A 128 13.44 -2.28 -1.35
C PRO A 128 12.85 -1.05 -2.06
N GLY A 129 11.99 -1.24 -3.06
CA GLY A 129 11.30 -0.16 -3.76
C GLY A 129 10.39 0.65 -2.85
N MET A 130 9.54 -0.03 -2.06
CA MET A 130 8.67 0.63 -1.08
C MET A 130 9.47 1.38 -0.01
N ARG A 131 10.58 0.78 0.47
CA ARG A 131 11.47 1.42 1.44
C ARG A 131 12.10 2.69 0.87
N HIS A 132 12.52 2.66 -0.40
CA HIS A 132 13.05 3.83 -1.09
C HIS A 132 12.02 4.96 -1.21
N VAL A 133 10.79 4.64 -1.56
CA VAL A 133 9.67 5.61 -1.62
C VAL A 133 9.48 6.34 -0.28
N ALA A 134 9.53 5.62 0.85
CA ALA A 134 9.43 6.24 2.16
C ALA A 134 10.67 7.09 2.49
N GLN A 135 11.86 6.62 2.17
CA GLN A 135 13.14 7.31 2.42
C GLN A 135 13.28 8.61 1.62
N ASP A 136 12.78 8.67 0.39
CA ASP A 136 12.79 9.87 -0.45
C ASP A 136 12.00 11.03 0.18
N LEU A 137 11.06 10.72 1.07
CA LEU A 137 10.29 11.69 1.84
C LEU A 137 10.80 11.85 3.29
N GLY A 138 12.01 11.37 3.57
CA GLY A 138 12.62 11.46 4.89
C GLY A 138 12.04 10.49 5.91
N GLY A 139 11.27 9.49 5.46
CA GLY A 139 10.62 8.50 6.29
C GLY A 139 11.34 7.15 6.35
N SER A 140 10.64 6.15 6.90
CA SER A 140 11.12 4.78 7.03
C SER A 140 10.02 3.78 6.72
N LEU A 141 10.42 2.57 6.33
CA LEU A 141 9.55 1.40 6.20
C LEU A 141 10.21 0.22 6.92
N GLU A 142 9.49 -0.35 7.86
CA GLU A 142 9.88 -1.54 8.61
C GLU A 142 9.01 -2.74 8.22
N VAL A 143 9.61 -3.92 8.25
CA VAL A 143 8.97 -5.19 7.88
C VAL A 143 8.94 -6.10 9.10
N HIS A 144 7.76 -6.50 9.51
CA HIS A 144 7.54 -7.49 10.55
C HIS A 144 7.10 -8.80 9.90
N ALA A 145 8.05 -9.74 9.79
CA ALA A 145 7.84 -11.01 9.10
C ALA A 145 7.10 -12.06 9.96
N VAL A 146 6.90 -11.79 11.24
CA VAL A 146 6.13 -12.67 12.14
C VAL A 146 4.64 -12.51 11.84
N PRO A 147 3.87 -13.61 11.71
CA PRO A 147 2.44 -13.52 11.40
C PRO A 147 1.63 -12.69 12.42
N PRO A 148 0.73 -11.82 11.94
CA PRO A 148 0.49 -11.49 10.53
C PRO A 148 1.64 -10.67 9.95
N PHE A 149 2.04 -10.96 8.69
CA PHE A 149 3.03 -10.14 7.99
C PHE A 149 2.57 -8.68 7.98
N THR A 150 3.40 -7.77 8.44
CA THR A 150 3.04 -6.37 8.59
C THR A 150 4.16 -5.45 8.08
N LEU A 151 3.78 -4.46 7.30
CA LEU A 151 4.62 -3.32 6.96
C LEU A 151 4.23 -2.13 7.83
N GLU A 152 5.20 -1.45 8.38
CA GLU A 152 5.01 -0.19 9.11
C GLU A 152 5.76 0.93 8.41
N VAL A 153 5.04 2.00 8.05
CA VAL A 153 5.58 3.17 7.35
C VAL A 153 5.40 4.41 8.21
N SER A 154 6.44 5.22 8.25
CA SER A 154 6.47 6.49 8.99
C SER A 154 7.10 7.55 8.10
N ILE A 155 6.39 8.64 7.81
CA ILE A 155 6.88 9.75 6.99
C ILE A 155 6.64 11.07 7.74
N PRO A 156 7.68 11.90 7.98
CA PRO A 156 7.51 13.19 8.62
C PRO A 156 6.60 14.09 7.78
N LEU A 157 5.62 14.69 8.41
CA LEU A 157 4.86 15.79 7.82
C LEU A 157 5.74 17.04 7.93
N SER A 158 6.04 17.68 6.80
CA SER A 158 6.75 18.95 6.84
C SER A 158 5.96 19.92 7.70
N PRO A 159 6.58 20.65 8.64
CA PRO A 159 5.87 21.72 9.32
C PRO A 159 5.36 22.67 8.23
N ASP A 160 4.07 22.99 8.26
CA ASP A 160 3.50 24.02 7.40
C ASP A 160 4.42 25.24 7.44
N VAL A 161 5.01 25.58 6.32
CA VAL A 161 5.67 26.86 6.15
C VAL A 161 4.54 27.89 6.13
N THR A 162 4.06 28.23 7.30
CA THR A 162 3.18 29.38 7.48
C THR A 162 4.01 30.57 7.03
N VAL A 163 3.77 30.98 5.79
CA VAL A 163 4.29 32.22 5.25
C VAL A 163 3.76 33.35 6.14
N GLN A 164 4.54 33.70 7.15
CA GLN A 164 4.37 34.98 7.84
C GLN A 164 4.63 36.04 6.79
N ARG A 165 3.57 36.48 6.12
CA ARG A 165 3.59 37.81 5.47
C ARG A 165 3.85 38.83 6.58
N ARG A 166 5.09 39.20 6.74
CA ARG A 166 5.43 40.43 7.46
C ARG A 166 4.78 41.60 6.70
N SER A 167 3.71 42.11 7.26
CA SER A 167 3.21 43.42 6.91
C SER A 167 4.30 44.43 7.33
N SER A 168 4.85 45.14 6.37
CA SER A 168 5.60 46.39 6.55
C SER A 168 4.72 47.48 6.11
#